data_3867c02dd73d8936ef418499cacedad4
#
_entry.id   3867c02dd73d8936ef418499cacedad4
#
_cell.length_a   1.000
_cell.length_b   1.000
_cell.length_c   1.000
_cell.angle_alpha   90.00
_cell.angle_beta   90.00
_cell.angle_gamma   90.00
#
_symmetry.space_group_name_H-M   'P 1'
#
loop_
_entity.id
_entity.type
_entity.pdbx_description
1 polymer ?
#
loop_
_entity_poly.entity_id
_entity_poly.type
_entity_poly.pdbx_seq_one_letter_code
_entity_poly.pdbx_strand_id
1 'polypeptide(L)'
;ALVSGKGYGDAINIPEMSLVSASAKSAGADVSYDATATTTTQLSLNKHKYVAKLFEDIALIQSEADLVSKYTRMMGEALARQVDSDIWTELKSLEDSLNLTADDTMSADNFESGLATLGEADIPYMDGECAMVVNPTLFADILNPSAGIAQYFIRNDAVGEGNRGLRSGMVGSLYGIDVYMSNQVDKAAEGGAGANTISGAIFHKSAVVFAAQQEVRVQSEYSIDALGTK
;
A
#
# COMPACT_ATOMS: atom_id res chain seq x y z
N ALA A 1 -8.61 4.72 4.19
CA ALA A 1 -9.85 5.40 3.75
C ALA A 1 -9.49 6.52 2.77
N LEU A 2 -10.25 6.67 1.68
CA LEU A 2 -10.08 7.77 0.73
C LEU A 2 -10.84 8.99 1.26
N VAL A 3 -10.14 10.07 1.61
CA VAL A 3 -10.75 11.35 1.99
C VAL A 3 -10.55 12.32 0.83
N SER A 4 -11.62 12.69 0.15
CA SER A 4 -11.62 13.74 -0.87
C SER A 4 -11.84 15.09 -0.22
N GLY A 5 -10.77 15.85 -0.04
CA GLY A 5 -10.83 17.20 0.52
C GLY A 5 -11.02 18.26 -0.56
N LYS A 6 -12.25 18.61 -0.87
CA LYS A 6 -12.55 19.89 -1.55
C LYS A 6 -12.57 21.02 -0.51
N GLY A 7 -11.40 21.47 -0.07
CA GLY A 7 -11.29 22.54 0.91
C GLY A 7 -10.01 23.33 0.71
N TYR A 8 -10.03 24.57 1.14
CA TYR A 8 -8.83 25.41 1.26
C TYR A 8 -8.06 24.92 2.48
N GLY A 9 -6.82 24.53 2.30
CA GLY A 9 -5.95 24.08 3.38
C GLY A 9 -4.98 23.01 2.91
N ASP A 10 -3.87 22.88 3.60
CA ASP A 10 -2.78 21.95 3.36
C ASP A 10 -2.78 20.77 4.34
N ALA A 11 -3.78 20.72 5.24
CA ALA A 11 -3.86 19.70 6.26
C ALA A 11 -5.31 19.27 6.54
N ILE A 12 -5.49 17.97 6.78
CA ILE A 12 -6.74 17.34 7.17
C ILE A 12 -6.58 16.84 8.60
N ASN A 13 -7.49 17.26 9.49
CA ASN A 13 -7.51 16.78 10.86
C ASN A 13 -8.43 15.56 10.97
N ILE A 14 -7.89 14.44 11.40
CA ILE A 14 -8.62 13.19 11.60
C ILE A 14 -8.79 13.00 13.11
N PRO A 15 -10.02 13.05 13.64
CA PRO A 15 -10.25 12.78 15.06
C PRO A 15 -10.12 11.28 15.35
N GLU A 16 -9.31 10.95 16.32
CA GLU A 16 -9.16 9.60 16.85
C GLU A 16 -9.82 9.52 18.23
N MET A 17 -10.65 8.50 18.41
CA MET A 17 -11.27 8.23 19.70
C MET A 17 -10.43 7.21 20.44
N SER A 18 -10.13 7.48 21.73
CA SER A 18 -9.48 6.51 22.59
C SER A 18 -10.40 5.31 22.87
N LEU A 19 -9.80 4.12 22.96
CA LEU A 19 -10.52 2.91 23.33
C LEU A 19 -11.14 3.08 24.71
N VAL A 20 -12.38 2.64 24.85
CA VAL A 20 -13.12 2.69 26.13
C VAL A 20 -12.97 1.36 26.83
N SER A 21 -12.53 1.38 28.08
CA SER A 21 -12.42 0.19 28.91
C SER A 21 -13.63 0.07 29.87
N ALA A 22 -14.08 -1.17 30.13
CA ALA A 22 -15.12 -1.42 31.09
C ALA A 22 -14.54 -1.44 32.51
N SER A 23 -15.13 -0.68 33.41
CA SER A 23 -14.75 -0.63 34.82
C SER A 23 -15.72 -1.43 35.68
N ALA A 24 -15.19 -2.19 36.68
CA ALA A 24 -16.00 -2.94 37.61
C ALA A 24 -16.59 -2.01 38.70
N LYS A 25 -17.86 -2.18 39.02
CA LYS A 25 -18.57 -1.46 40.09
C LYS A 25 -18.86 -2.39 41.27
N SER A 26 -18.51 -1.96 42.45
CA SER A 26 -18.92 -2.64 43.69
C SER A 26 -20.35 -2.26 44.10
N ALA A 27 -21.04 -3.15 44.77
CA ALA A 27 -22.38 -2.87 45.28
C ALA A 27 -22.36 -1.68 46.27
N GLY A 28 -23.22 -0.68 46.01
CA GLY A 28 -23.33 0.52 46.84
C GLY A 28 -22.32 1.64 46.54
N ALA A 29 -21.38 1.44 45.61
CA ALA A 29 -20.46 2.50 45.19
C ALA A 29 -21.07 3.35 44.01
N ASP A 30 -20.64 4.59 43.90
CA ASP A 30 -21.01 5.44 42.76
C ASP A 30 -20.22 5.07 41.50
N VAL A 31 -20.77 5.37 40.31
CA VAL A 31 -20.09 5.19 39.01
C VAL A 31 -19.17 6.37 38.80
N SER A 32 -17.89 6.09 38.50
CA SER A 32 -16.96 7.10 38.00
C SER A 32 -17.10 7.25 36.49
N TYR A 33 -17.11 8.48 36.00
CA TYR A 33 -17.17 8.77 34.59
C TYR A 33 -15.77 9.14 34.09
N ASP A 34 -15.29 8.43 33.07
CA ASP A 34 -14.04 8.79 32.40
C ASP A 34 -14.29 9.95 31.46
N ALA A 35 -13.34 10.89 31.40
CA ALA A 35 -13.42 11.99 30.46
C ALA A 35 -13.21 11.48 29.04
N THR A 36 -14.07 11.88 28.13
CA THR A 36 -13.92 11.57 26.72
C THR A 36 -12.69 12.32 26.16
N ALA A 37 -11.62 11.61 25.88
CA ALA A 37 -10.45 12.16 25.23
C ALA A 37 -10.52 11.90 23.74
N THR A 38 -10.40 12.96 22.94
CA THR A 38 -10.30 12.88 21.48
C THR A 38 -8.93 13.40 21.09
N THR A 39 -8.12 12.57 20.47
CA THR A 39 -6.84 12.96 19.88
C THR A 39 -7.06 13.28 18.40
N THR A 40 -6.36 14.26 17.89
CA THR A 40 -6.47 14.66 16.49
C THR A 40 -5.13 14.41 15.81
N THR A 41 -5.13 13.50 14.83
CA THR A 41 -3.98 13.27 13.95
C THR A 41 -4.10 14.15 12.71
N GLN A 42 -3.06 14.92 12.41
CA GLN A 42 -3.02 15.82 11.28
C GLN A 42 -2.35 15.16 10.08
N LEU A 43 -3.09 15.03 8.97
CA LEU A 43 -2.57 14.58 7.68
C LEU A 43 -2.22 15.79 6.82
N SER A 44 -0.93 15.99 6.54
CA SER A 44 -0.42 17.09 5.71
C SER A 44 -0.45 16.71 4.22
N LEU A 45 -1.00 17.61 3.39
CA LEU A 45 -1.07 17.46 1.94
C LEU A 45 0.13 18.14 1.27
N ASN A 46 1.29 17.53 1.34
CA ASN A 46 2.58 18.10 0.93
C ASN A 46 3.21 17.44 -0.31
N LYS A 47 2.60 16.40 -0.87
CA LYS A 47 3.14 15.66 -2.01
C LYS A 47 2.54 16.17 -3.32
N HIS A 48 3.34 16.89 -4.12
CA HIS A 48 2.97 17.37 -5.45
C HIS A 48 3.86 16.68 -6.49
N LYS A 49 3.28 15.84 -7.34
CA LYS A 49 3.99 15.06 -8.35
C LYS A 49 3.54 15.46 -9.75
N TYR A 50 4.47 15.49 -10.68
CA TYR A 50 4.20 15.76 -12.09
C TYR A 50 5.08 14.91 -13.00
N VAL A 51 4.62 14.71 -14.23
CA VAL A 51 5.42 14.17 -15.32
C VAL A 51 5.28 15.13 -16.49
N ALA A 52 6.40 15.54 -17.07
CA ALA A 52 6.42 16.43 -18.24
C ALA A 52 7.22 15.80 -19.38
N LYS A 53 6.73 15.97 -20.59
CA LYS A 53 7.39 15.56 -21.83
C LYS A 53 7.24 16.64 -22.87
N LEU A 54 8.32 16.87 -23.63
CA LEU A 54 8.34 17.75 -24.80
C LEU A 54 8.34 16.89 -26.07
N PHE A 55 7.47 17.20 -26.99
CA PHE A 55 7.40 16.58 -28.30
C PHE A 55 7.73 17.64 -29.36
N GLU A 56 8.88 17.52 -29.98
CA GLU A 56 9.28 18.39 -31.08
C GLU A 56 8.47 18.05 -32.35
N ASP A 57 8.09 19.07 -33.12
CA ASP A 57 7.27 18.91 -34.32
C ASP A 57 7.98 18.02 -35.38
N ILE A 58 9.29 18.14 -35.50
CA ILE A 58 10.10 17.31 -36.39
C ILE A 58 10.03 15.82 -36.01
N ALA A 59 10.09 15.51 -34.72
CA ALA A 59 10.02 14.13 -34.22
C ALA A 59 8.63 13.51 -34.46
N LEU A 60 7.57 14.30 -34.37
CA LEU A 60 6.21 13.87 -34.69
C LEU A 60 6.01 13.57 -36.17
N ILE A 61 6.55 14.41 -37.03
CA ILE A 61 6.44 14.24 -38.52
C ILE A 61 7.24 13.02 -38.99
N GLN A 62 8.40 12.77 -38.38
CA GLN A 62 9.28 11.65 -38.79
C GLN A 62 8.88 10.33 -38.13
N SER A 63 7.98 10.35 -37.16
CA SER A 63 7.53 9.15 -36.48
C SER A 63 6.38 8.47 -37.21
N GLU A 64 6.53 7.19 -37.48
CA GLU A 64 5.50 6.34 -38.08
C GLU A 64 4.40 5.92 -37.09
N ALA A 65 4.61 6.14 -35.80
CA ALA A 65 3.71 5.75 -34.72
C ALA A 65 3.13 6.96 -33.99
N ASP A 66 1.91 6.82 -33.45
CA ASP A 66 1.32 7.79 -32.55
C ASP A 66 2.08 7.83 -31.21
N LEU A 67 3.13 8.65 -31.18
CA LEU A 67 4.00 8.81 -30.03
C LEU A 67 3.26 9.48 -28.86
N VAL A 68 2.44 10.47 -29.14
CA VAL A 68 1.74 11.25 -28.12
C VAL A 68 0.83 10.35 -27.27
N SER A 69 0.03 9.52 -27.90
CA SER A 69 -0.87 8.60 -27.20
C SER A 69 -0.12 7.58 -26.35
N LYS A 70 0.95 7.02 -26.89
CA LYS A 70 1.79 6.06 -26.15
C LYS A 70 2.44 6.68 -24.92
N TYR A 71 3.02 7.88 -25.07
CA TYR A 71 3.66 8.58 -23.96
C TYR A 71 2.65 9.05 -22.93
N THR A 72 1.46 9.51 -23.32
CA THR A 72 0.41 9.90 -22.39
C THR A 72 0.01 8.74 -21.48
N ARG A 73 -0.12 7.54 -22.05
CA ARG A 73 -0.36 6.34 -21.24
C ARG A 73 0.78 6.04 -20.27
N MET A 74 2.04 6.10 -20.74
CA MET A 74 3.22 5.87 -19.90
C MET A 74 3.34 6.91 -18.77
N MET A 75 2.98 8.16 -19.04
CA MET A 75 2.97 9.23 -18.03
C MET A 75 1.92 8.94 -16.95
N GLY A 76 0.73 8.48 -17.32
CA GLY A 76 -0.30 8.04 -16.36
C GLY A 76 0.17 6.87 -15.51
N GLU A 77 0.79 5.86 -16.12
CA GLU A 77 1.37 4.71 -15.39
C GLU A 77 2.50 5.15 -14.43
N ALA A 78 3.33 6.12 -14.84
CA ALA A 78 4.40 6.64 -13.99
C ALA A 78 3.86 7.36 -12.75
N LEU A 79 2.78 8.14 -12.89
CA LEU A 79 2.14 8.80 -11.76
C LEU A 79 1.49 7.77 -10.82
N ALA A 80 0.81 6.76 -11.35
CA ALA A 80 0.23 5.68 -10.53
C ALA A 80 1.30 4.94 -9.73
N ARG A 81 2.42 4.57 -10.36
CA ARG A 81 3.56 3.94 -9.67
C ARG A 81 4.16 4.82 -8.59
N GLN A 82 4.17 6.14 -8.80
CA GLN A 82 4.68 7.07 -7.80
C GLN A 82 3.79 7.12 -6.55
N VAL A 83 2.46 7.05 -6.74
CA VAL A 83 1.51 6.96 -5.62
C VAL A 83 1.72 5.67 -4.83
N ASP A 84 1.84 4.52 -5.52
CA ASP A 84 2.12 3.24 -4.87
C ASP A 84 3.44 3.27 -4.08
N SER A 85 4.48 3.86 -4.65
CA SER A 85 5.77 4.02 -3.99
C SER A 85 5.70 4.92 -2.74
N ASP A 86 4.93 6.00 -2.81
CA ASP A 86 4.72 6.90 -1.67
C ASP A 86 3.96 6.19 -0.54
N ILE A 87 2.92 5.39 -0.86
CA ILE A 87 2.18 4.58 0.12
C ILE A 87 3.10 3.53 0.74
N TRP A 88 3.92 2.86 -0.07
CA TRP A 88 4.88 1.87 0.43
C TRP A 88 5.89 2.47 1.39
N THR A 89 6.34 3.69 1.11
CA THR A 89 7.26 4.42 2.00
C THR A 89 6.67 4.68 3.38
N GLU A 90 5.38 5.01 3.45
CA GLU A 90 4.68 5.17 4.73
C GLU A 90 4.48 3.82 5.44
N LEU A 91 4.10 2.76 4.71
CA LEU A 91 3.97 1.42 5.29
C LEU A 91 5.28 0.92 5.93
N LYS A 92 6.43 1.24 5.34
CA LYS A 92 7.74 0.90 5.91
C LYS A 92 8.06 1.60 7.23
N SER A 93 7.42 2.71 7.50
CA SER A 93 7.61 3.47 8.74
C SER A 93 6.82 2.91 9.94
N LEU A 94 5.94 1.93 9.71
CA LEU A 94 5.23 1.23 10.78
C LEU A 94 6.22 0.38 11.58
N GLU A 95 6.24 0.54 12.90
CA GLU A 95 7.32 0.07 13.76
C GLU A 95 7.34 -1.44 14.02
N ASP A 96 6.23 -2.15 13.83
CA ASP A 96 6.17 -3.59 14.07
C ASP A 96 6.68 -4.38 12.86
N SER A 97 8.01 -4.48 12.76
CA SER A 97 8.65 -5.32 11.76
C SER A 97 8.86 -6.74 12.28
N LEU A 98 8.28 -7.70 11.58
CA LEU A 98 8.67 -9.10 11.72
C LEU A 98 10.08 -9.24 11.14
N ASN A 99 11.09 -9.35 12.00
CA ASN A 99 12.45 -9.66 11.55
C ASN A 99 12.49 -11.11 11.07
N LEU A 100 12.43 -11.31 9.77
CA LEU A 100 12.79 -12.58 9.16
C LEU A 100 14.29 -12.81 9.39
N THR A 101 14.64 -14.01 9.82
CA THR A 101 16.04 -14.41 10.02
C THR A 101 16.82 -14.36 8.70
N ALA A 102 18.15 -14.41 8.78
CA ALA A 102 19.15 -14.09 7.76
C ALA A 102 18.99 -14.65 6.33
N ASP A 103 18.05 -15.54 6.09
CA ASP A 103 17.78 -16.10 4.77
C ASP A 103 16.56 -15.49 4.08
N ASP A 104 15.92 -14.48 4.68
CA ASP A 104 14.77 -13.70 4.13
C ASP A 104 13.64 -14.56 3.48
N THR A 105 13.55 -15.83 3.87
CA THR A 105 12.58 -16.76 3.30
C THR A 105 11.28 -16.71 4.11
N MET A 106 10.17 -16.50 3.46
CA MET A 106 8.86 -16.59 4.11
C MET A 106 8.54 -18.06 4.42
N SER A 107 8.67 -18.42 5.69
CA SER A 107 8.24 -19.73 6.21
C SER A 107 6.85 -19.65 6.86
N ALA A 108 6.23 -20.81 7.09
CA ALA A 108 4.96 -20.87 7.81
C ALA A 108 5.09 -20.30 9.22
N ASP A 109 6.17 -20.66 9.94
CA ASP A 109 6.43 -20.19 11.30
C ASP A 109 6.56 -18.66 11.39
N ASN A 110 7.23 -18.05 10.40
CA ASN A 110 7.40 -16.61 10.32
C ASN A 110 6.06 -15.90 10.07
N PHE A 111 5.24 -16.45 9.20
CA PHE A 111 3.90 -15.91 8.94
C PHE A 111 2.99 -16.02 10.16
N GLU A 112 2.97 -17.19 10.82
CA GLU A 112 2.19 -17.42 12.03
C GLU A 112 2.63 -16.49 13.18
N SER A 113 3.93 -16.21 13.30
CA SER A 113 4.44 -15.22 14.25
C SER A 113 3.93 -13.81 13.96
N GLY A 114 3.83 -13.44 12.67
CA GLY A 114 3.24 -12.17 12.26
C GLY A 114 1.75 -12.06 12.60
N LEU A 115 1.00 -13.14 12.40
CA LEU A 115 -0.41 -13.19 12.80
C LEU A 115 -0.58 -13.11 14.32
N ALA A 116 0.31 -13.75 15.08
CA ALA A 116 0.30 -13.66 16.55
C ALA A 116 0.54 -12.20 16.99
N THR A 117 1.49 -11.50 16.40
CA THR A 117 1.75 -10.08 16.68
C THR A 117 0.52 -9.20 16.42
N LEU A 118 -0.17 -9.43 15.29
CA LEU A 118 -1.42 -8.72 14.99
C LEU A 118 -2.51 -9.03 16.01
N GLY A 119 -2.63 -10.30 16.43
CA GLY A 119 -3.59 -10.71 17.44
C GLY A 119 -3.31 -10.14 18.83
N GLU A 120 -2.03 -10.04 19.23
CA GLU A 120 -1.61 -9.43 20.48
C GLU A 120 -1.87 -7.91 20.51
N ALA A 121 -1.86 -7.27 19.32
CA ALA A 121 -2.21 -5.87 19.14
C ALA A 121 -3.73 -5.62 19.02
N ASP A 122 -4.57 -6.62 19.29
CA ASP A 122 -6.04 -6.56 19.16
C ASP A 122 -6.53 -6.13 17.78
N ILE A 123 -5.76 -6.43 16.71
CA ILE A 123 -6.14 -6.12 15.34
C ILE A 123 -7.00 -7.28 14.79
N PRO A 124 -8.22 -7.00 14.28
CA PRO A 124 -9.12 -8.03 13.78
C PRO A 124 -8.67 -8.53 12.40
N TYR A 125 -7.73 -9.49 12.37
CA TYR A 125 -7.19 -10.00 11.11
C TYR A 125 -8.11 -11.03 10.41
N MET A 126 -9.16 -11.51 11.08
CA MET A 126 -10.13 -12.46 10.53
C MET A 126 -11.39 -11.82 9.95
N ASP A 127 -11.51 -10.51 9.96
CA ASP A 127 -12.71 -9.79 9.45
C ASP A 127 -12.73 -9.65 7.92
N GLY A 128 -11.65 -10.07 7.23
CA GLY A 128 -11.48 -9.94 5.79
C GLY A 128 -11.06 -8.55 5.33
N GLU A 129 -10.71 -7.65 6.24
CA GLU A 129 -10.21 -6.31 5.92
C GLU A 129 -8.67 -6.19 6.01
N CYS A 130 -7.98 -7.29 6.35
CA CYS A 130 -6.54 -7.37 6.27
C CYS A 130 -6.07 -7.73 4.87
N ALA A 131 -4.97 -7.12 4.46
CA ALA A 131 -4.30 -7.39 3.20
C ALA A 131 -2.80 -7.58 3.42
N MET A 132 -2.21 -8.45 2.61
CA MET A 132 -0.78 -8.66 2.54
C MET A 132 -0.26 -8.17 1.19
N VAL A 133 0.75 -7.33 1.18
CA VAL A 133 1.43 -6.89 -0.05
C VAL A 133 2.85 -7.43 -0.04
N VAL A 134 3.24 -8.07 -1.13
CA VAL A 134 4.55 -8.73 -1.26
C VAL A 134 5.26 -8.32 -2.54
N ASN A 135 6.59 -8.40 -2.53
CA ASN A 135 7.37 -8.31 -3.75
C ASN A 135 7.34 -9.65 -4.51
N PRO A 136 7.75 -9.69 -5.79
CA PRO A 136 7.78 -10.93 -6.58
C PRO A 136 8.70 -12.01 -6.02
N THR A 137 9.77 -11.65 -5.32
CA THR A 137 10.72 -12.60 -4.72
C THR A 137 10.06 -13.32 -3.54
N LEU A 138 9.48 -12.56 -2.61
CA LEU A 138 8.74 -13.10 -1.47
C LEU A 138 7.54 -13.94 -1.91
N PHE A 139 6.88 -13.53 -3.00
CA PHE A 139 5.80 -14.32 -3.58
C PHE A 139 6.29 -15.67 -4.12
N ALA A 140 7.47 -15.72 -4.74
CA ALA A 140 8.07 -16.98 -5.18
C ALA A 140 8.38 -17.90 -3.98
N ASP A 141 8.81 -17.35 -2.85
CA ASP A 141 9.03 -18.09 -1.62
C ASP A 141 7.72 -18.67 -1.06
N ILE A 142 6.63 -17.92 -1.08
CA ILE A 142 5.31 -18.42 -0.68
C ILE A 142 4.87 -19.63 -1.52
N LEU A 143 5.22 -19.66 -2.79
CA LEU A 143 4.91 -20.78 -3.68
C LEU A 143 5.86 -21.97 -3.51
N ASN A 144 6.98 -21.81 -2.80
CA ASN A 144 7.98 -22.85 -2.63
C ASN A 144 7.49 -23.92 -1.64
N PRO A 145 7.33 -25.20 -2.06
CA PRO A 145 6.88 -26.26 -1.17
C PRO A 145 7.80 -26.51 0.03
N SER A 146 9.09 -26.19 -0.10
CA SER A 146 10.07 -26.37 0.97
C SER A 146 9.90 -25.35 2.12
N ALA A 147 9.25 -24.23 1.89
CA ALA A 147 8.97 -23.23 2.91
C ALA A 147 7.78 -23.62 3.83
N GLY A 148 7.05 -24.68 3.51
CA GLY A 148 5.91 -25.17 4.29
C GLY A 148 4.65 -24.33 4.18
N ILE A 149 4.74 -23.09 3.71
CA ILE A 149 3.63 -22.14 3.61
C ILE A 149 2.76 -22.38 2.36
N ALA A 150 3.32 -22.94 1.30
CA ALA A 150 2.65 -23.16 0.01
C ALA A 150 1.36 -24.02 0.12
N GLN A 151 1.30 -24.93 1.09
CA GLN A 151 0.11 -25.77 1.32
C GLN A 151 -1.10 -24.99 1.84
N TYR A 152 -0.89 -23.84 2.46
CA TYR A 152 -1.94 -22.97 3.00
C TYR A 152 -2.33 -21.84 2.05
N PHE A 153 -1.58 -21.68 0.96
CA PHE A 153 -1.84 -20.65 -0.04
C PHE A 153 -2.92 -21.09 -1.02
N ILE A 154 -4.04 -20.39 -1.02
CA ILE A 154 -5.15 -20.63 -1.95
C ILE A 154 -4.98 -19.68 -3.14
N ARG A 155 -4.66 -20.23 -4.30
CA ARG A 155 -4.54 -19.45 -5.53
C ARG A 155 -5.90 -18.96 -5.99
N ASN A 156 -5.95 -17.75 -6.47
CA ASN A 156 -7.19 -17.13 -6.93
C ASN A 156 -7.83 -17.84 -8.13
N ASP A 157 -7.06 -18.56 -8.93
CA ASP A 157 -7.56 -19.38 -10.04
C ASP A 157 -8.30 -20.64 -9.57
N ALA A 158 -8.07 -21.10 -8.34
CA ALA A 158 -8.72 -22.28 -7.77
C ALA A 158 -10.14 -22.02 -7.24
N VAL A 159 -10.51 -20.76 -7.00
CA VAL A 159 -11.78 -20.38 -6.35
C VAL A 159 -12.91 -20.04 -7.35
N GLY A 160 -12.73 -20.32 -8.64
CA GLY A 160 -13.83 -20.31 -9.62
C GLY A 160 -14.37 -18.92 -10.07
N GLU A 161 -13.92 -17.83 -9.52
CA GLU A 161 -14.23 -16.46 -10.00
C GLU A 161 -13.19 -15.96 -11.03
N GLY A 162 -12.87 -16.79 -11.98
CA GLY A 162 -11.82 -16.63 -12.97
C GLY A 162 -11.51 -15.18 -13.37
N ASN A 163 -10.23 -14.81 -13.37
CA ASN A 163 -9.64 -13.61 -13.95
C ASN A 163 -9.81 -12.27 -13.21
N ARG A 164 -10.58 -12.15 -12.16
CA ARG A 164 -10.70 -10.87 -11.44
C ARG A 164 -9.44 -10.55 -10.63
N GLY A 165 -8.84 -11.54 -10.01
CA GLY A 165 -7.64 -11.37 -9.19
C GLY A 165 -6.42 -10.93 -9.99
N LEU A 166 -6.20 -11.49 -11.17
CA LEU A 166 -5.10 -11.11 -12.06
C LEU A 166 -5.17 -9.66 -12.54
N ARG A 167 -6.37 -9.06 -12.55
CA ARG A 167 -6.58 -7.66 -12.93
C ARG A 167 -6.33 -6.69 -11.78
N SER A 168 -6.52 -7.11 -10.53
CA SER A 168 -6.38 -6.28 -9.33
C SER A 168 -5.03 -6.42 -8.64
N GLY A 169 -4.12 -7.28 -9.15
CA GLY A 169 -2.86 -7.60 -8.48
C GLY A 169 -3.01 -8.57 -7.30
N MET A 170 -4.22 -9.01 -6.96
CA MET A 170 -4.47 -10.06 -5.99
C MET A 170 -4.09 -11.41 -6.58
N VAL A 171 -3.15 -12.11 -5.95
CA VAL A 171 -2.62 -13.38 -6.44
C VAL A 171 -3.22 -14.60 -5.74
N GLY A 172 -3.78 -14.42 -4.57
CA GLY A 172 -4.42 -15.47 -3.80
C GLY A 172 -4.74 -15.05 -2.39
N SER A 173 -5.07 -16.01 -1.53
CA SER A 173 -5.27 -15.78 -0.10
C SER A 173 -4.43 -16.75 0.73
N LEU A 174 -3.98 -16.30 1.89
CA LEU A 174 -3.19 -17.05 2.84
C LEU A 174 -3.82 -16.87 4.22
N TYR A 175 -4.28 -17.97 4.84
CA TYR A 175 -5.00 -17.94 6.12
C TYR A 175 -6.19 -16.96 6.17
N GLY A 176 -6.86 -16.73 5.03
CA GLY A 176 -7.99 -15.80 4.94
C GLY A 176 -7.60 -14.34 4.68
N ILE A 177 -6.29 -14.04 4.57
CA ILE A 177 -5.77 -12.72 4.22
C ILE A 177 -5.51 -12.67 2.72
N ASP A 178 -6.00 -11.63 2.05
CA ASP A 178 -5.78 -11.41 0.63
C ASP A 178 -4.33 -11.00 0.35
N VAL A 179 -3.69 -11.69 -0.60
CA VAL A 179 -2.29 -11.45 -0.99
C VAL A 179 -2.24 -10.70 -2.31
N TYR A 180 -1.57 -9.57 -2.30
CA TYR A 180 -1.33 -8.72 -3.47
C TYR A 180 0.16 -8.69 -3.80
N MET A 181 0.49 -8.70 -5.09
CA MET A 181 1.87 -8.57 -5.55
C MET A 181 2.09 -7.19 -6.17
N SER A 182 3.15 -6.51 -5.74
CA SER A 182 3.54 -5.21 -6.30
C SER A 182 5.05 -5.14 -6.54
N ASN A 183 5.43 -4.59 -7.69
CA ASN A 183 6.83 -4.32 -8.03
C ASN A 183 7.37 -3.03 -7.38
N GLN A 184 6.52 -2.26 -6.70
CA GLN A 184 6.92 -1.06 -5.97
C GLN A 184 7.38 -1.37 -4.54
N VAL A 185 7.12 -2.59 -4.06
CA VAL A 185 7.68 -3.11 -2.82
C VAL A 185 9.18 -3.31 -3.00
N ASP A 186 9.97 -2.95 -2.00
CA ASP A 186 11.43 -3.07 -2.06
C ASP A 186 11.85 -4.50 -2.42
N LYS A 187 12.84 -4.59 -3.28
CA LYS A 187 13.49 -5.87 -3.57
C LYS A 187 14.39 -6.22 -2.40
N ALA A 188 14.34 -7.47 -1.94
CA ALA A 188 15.33 -7.97 -1.00
C ALA A 188 16.72 -7.68 -1.56
N ALA A 189 17.60 -7.11 -0.74
CA ALA A 189 18.98 -6.88 -1.16
C ALA A 189 19.65 -8.25 -1.37
N GLU A 190 20.02 -8.56 -2.60
CA GLU A 190 20.83 -9.74 -2.86
C GLU A 190 22.14 -9.63 -2.06
N GLY A 191 22.24 -10.39 -0.97
CA GLY A 191 23.51 -10.70 -0.32
C GLY A 191 24.12 -9.64 0.59
N GLY A 192 23.37 -8.81 1.29
CA GLY A 192 23.95 -7.82 2.21
C GLY A 192 23.19 -7.68 3.52
N ALA A 193 23.73 -8.20 4.61
CA ALA A 193 23.32 -7.82 5.96
C ALA A 193 23.45 -6.30 6.13
N GLY A 194 22.33 -5.56 6.29
CA GLY A 194 22.40 -4.17 6.70
C GLY A 194 21.44 -3.17 6.05
N ALA A 195 20.62 -3.53 5.11
CA ALA A 195 19.56 -2.63 4.65
C ALA A 195 18.22 -3.11 5.24
N ASN A 196 17.47 -2.22 5.87
CA ASN A 196 16.07 -2.45 6.26
C ASN A 196 15.21 -2.58 5.00
N THR A 197 15.36 -3.68 4.29
CA THR A 197 14.62 -3.96 3.06
C THR A 197 13.40 -4.77 3.45
N ILE A 198 12.26 -4.13 3.46
CA ILE A 198 10.99 -4.78 3.78
C ILE A 198 10.40 -5.33 2.49
N SER A 199 10.39 -6.65 2.35
CA SER A 199 9.93 -7.36 1.15
C SER A 199 8.42 -7.58 1.10
N GLY A 200 7.69 -7.27 2.15
CA GLY A 200 6.25 -7.39 2.24
C GLY A 200 5.72 -6.80 3.54
N ALA A 201 4.43 -6.53 3.58
CA ALA A 201 3.74 -6.05 4.77
C ALA A 201 2.34 -6.66 4.87
N ILE A 202 1.90 -6.95 6.10
CA ILE A 202 0.53 -7.30 6.42
C ILE A 202 -0.04 -6.13 7.19
N PHE A 203 -1.18 -5.62 6.76
CA PHE A 203 -1.83 -4.49 7.40
C PHE A 203 -3.35 -4.57 7.29
N HIS A 204 -4.02 -3.99 8.27
CA HIS A 204 -5.45 -3.79 8.20
C HIS A 204 -5.77 -2.51 7.40
N LYS A 205 -6.87 -2.50 6.70
CA LYS A 205 -7.33 -1.40 5.83
C LYS A 205 -7.41 -0.04 6.54
N SER A 206 -7.64 -0.02 7.85
CA SER A 206 -7.67 1.21 8.64
C SER A 206 -6.28 1.79 8.95
N ALA A 207 -5.20 1.01 8.77
CA ALA A 207 -3.84 1.45 9.11
C ALA A 207 -3.33 2.58 8.19
N VAL A 208 -3.89 2.69 6.98
CA VAL A 208 -3.45 3.67 5.99
C VAL A 208 -4.60 4.56 5.56
N VAL A 209 -4.38 5.87 5.60
CA VAL A 209 -5.30 6.88 5.10
C VAL A 209 -4.66 7.58 3.92
N PHE A 210 -5.36 7.59 2.80
CA PHE A 210 -4.95 8.30 1.60
C PHE A 210 -5.88 9.48 1.36
N ALA A 211 -5.31 10.68 1.17
CA ALA A 211 -6.04 11.89 0.85
C ALA A 211 -5.54 12.50 -0.46
N ALA A 212 -6.46 12.76 -1.38
CA ALA A 212 -6.15 13.45 -2.63
C ALA A 212 -6.93 14.77 -2.70
N GLN A 213 -6.21 15.87 -2.83
CA GLN A 213 -6.81 17.20 -2.98
C GLN A 213 -7.13 17.51 -4.45
N GLN A 214 -6.28 17.07 -5.35
CA GLN A 214 -6.44 17.26 -6.78
C GLN A 214 -6.20 15.96 -7.53
N GLU A 215 -7.13 15.64 -8.41
CA GLU A 215 -6.99 14.52 -9.34
C GLU A 215 -5.99 14.84 -10.46
N VAL A 216 -5.58 13.79 -11.19
CA VAL A 216 -4.66 13.91 -12.31
C VAL A 216 -5.22 14.88 -13.35
N ARG A 217 -4.42 15.87 -13.70
CA ARG A 217 -4.77 16.88 -14.70
C ARG A 217 -3.73 16.87 -15.82
N VAL A 218 -4.19 16.81 -17.06
CA VAL A 218 -3.35 16.91 -18.23
C VAL A 218 -3.45 18.32 -18.78
N GLN A 219 -2.29 18.93 -19.09
CA GLN A 219 -2.20 20.22 -19.76
C GLN A 219 -1.17 20.10 -20.89
N SER A 220 -1.47 20.74 -22.00
CA SER A 220 -0.53 20.85 -23.14
C SER A 220 -0.38 22.32 -23.50
N GLU A 221 0.85 22.71 -23.84
CA GLU A 221 1.20 24.05 -24.29
C GLU A 221 2.23 23.96 -25.41
N TYR A 222 2.06 24.76 -26.44
CA TYR A 222 3.05 24.86 -27.51
C TYR A 222 4.19 25.80 -27.09
N SER A 223 5.42 25.31 -27.19
CA SER A 223 6.62 26.10 -26.91
C SER A 223 7.28 26.53 -28.21
N ILE A 224 7.30 27.85 -28.46
CA ILE A 224 7.95 28.43 -29.64
C ILE A 224 9.47 28.22 -29.58
N ASP A 225 10.06 28.30 -28.40
CA ASP A 225 11.51 28.15 -28.20
C ASP A 225 12.00 26.74 -28.48
N ALA A 226 11.16 25.73 -28.25
CA ALA A 226 11.49 24.33 -28.47
C ALA A 226 10.86 23.77 -29.74
N LEU A 227 10.10 24.57 -30.50
CA LEU A 227 9.33 24.15 -31.67
C LEU A 227 8.60 22.82 -31.45
N GLY A 228 7.83 22.75 -30.36
CA GLY A 228 7.16 21.52 -29.95
C GLY A 228 6.09 21.75 -28.89
N THR A 229 5.31 20.68 -28.64
CA THR A 229 4.25 20.66 -27.62
C THR A 229 4.76 20.02 -26.34
N LYS A 230 4.53 20.71 -25.22
CA LYS A 230 4.83 20.23 -23.86
C LYS A 230 3.62 19.59 -23.24
#